data_e1ec8d5e6c8876ad35c3b62baca639a6
#
_entry.id   e1ec8d5e6c8876ad35c3b62baca639a6
#
_cell.length_a   1.000
_cell.length_b   1.000
_cell.length_c   1.000
_cell.angle_alpha   90.00
_cell.angle_beta   90.00
_cell.angle_gamma   90.00
#
_symmetry.space_group_name_H-M   'P 1'
#
loop_
_entity.id
_entity.type
_entity.pdbx_description
1 polymer ?
#
loop_
_entity_poly.entity_id
_entity_poly.type
_entity_poly.pdbx_seq_one_letter_code
_entity_poly.pdbx_strand_id
1 'polypeptide(L)'
;LTPSETCELVPILNKDRIVRAGYHAEAWDLDTDRMIQDFARTVRQAGGKVLTGETVSQITRANGKWIVTTNTQTHRADILVNAAGAWADTIARMAGIAPLGITPHRRSMARLPAPGGHDVSGWPMFFGAGETWYAKPDAGKLLVSPADEDPVEPHDAYADDMVLAEGLARYEEMVTTPVTRVETNWAGLRSFAPDRTLVLGRDPVQPDFVWCAAQGGYGFQTAPAASQLIVDLVTGAQPVLDAQTVAALSPARFS
;
A
#
# COMPACT_ATOMS: atom_id res chain seq x y z
N LEU A 1 -22.11 -15.05 -9.74
CA LEU A 1 -23.30 -14.29 -10.15
C LEU A 1 -23.50 -14.36 -11.66
N THR A 2 -24.72 -14.36 -12.09
CA THR A 2 -25.12 -14.12 -13.48
C THR A 2 -24.96 -12.64 -13.86
N PRO A 3 -24.98 -12.28 -15.16
CA PRO A 3 -24.95 -10.89 -15.57
C PRO A 3 -26.08 -10.04 -14.97
N SER A 4 -27.29 -10.60 -14.83
CA SER A 4 -28.43 -9.88 -14.24
C SER A 4 -28.21 -9.58 -12.77
N GLU A 5 -27.82 -10.58 -11.96
CA GLU A 5 -27.50 -10.42 -10.54
C GLU A 5 -26.34 -9.45 -10.32
N THR A 6 -25.35 -9.43 -11.22
CA THR A 6 -24.24 -8.49 -11.16
C THR A 6 -24.70 -7.04 -11.37
N CYS A 7 -25.61 -6.81 -12.34
CA CYS A 7 -26.19 -5.49 -12.58
C CYS A 7 -27.19 -5.05 -11.48
N GLU A 8 -27.75 -5.95 -10.69
CA GLU A 8 -28.52 -5.60 -9.49
C GLU A 8 -27.63 -4.97 -8.41
N LEU A 9 -26.38 -5.43 -8.29
CA LEU A 9 -25.41 -4.87 -7.35
C LEU A 9 -24.79 -3.57 -7.87
N VAL A 10 -24.48 -3.50 -9.18
CA VAL A 10 -23.85 -2.34 -9.81
C VAL A 10 -24.58 -2.02 -11.12
N PRO A 11 -25.63 -1.18 -11.08
CA PRO A 11 -26.57 -0.99 -12.20
C PRO A 11 -25.98 -0.45 -13.49
N ILE A 12 -24.83 0.20 -13.43
CA ILE A 12 -24.14 0.75 -14.59
C ILE A 12 -23.33 -0.27 -15.40
N LEU A 13 -23.16 -1.49 -14.90
CA LEU A 13 -22.39 -2.49 -15.61
C LEU A 13 -23.08 -2.89 -16.92
N ASN A 14 -22.30 -3.07 -17.99
CA ASN A 14 -22.79 -3.51 -19.28
C ASN A 14 -23.02 -5.01 -19.27
N LYS A 15 -24.29 -5.40 -19.15
CA LYS A 15 -24.72 -6.80 -19.08
C LYS A 15 -24.21 -7.66 -20.24
N ASP A 16 -24.09 -7.08 -21.44
CA ASP A 16 -23.67 -7.80 -22.65
C ASP A 16 -22.17 -8.09 -22.68
N ARG A 17 -21.39 -7.45 -21.81
CA ARG A 17 -19.96 -7.67 -21.63
C ARG A 17 -19.62 -8.66 -20.51
N ILE A 18 -20.60 -9.10 -19.73
CA ILE A 18 -20.40 -9.97 -18.57
C ILE A 18 -20.87 -11.37 -18.89
N VAL A 19 -20.03 -12.37 -18.72
CA VAL A 19 -20.39 -13.79 -18.78
C VAL A 19 -20.80 -14.28 -17.41
N ARG A 20 -20.04 -13.94 -16.38
CA ARG A 20 -20.29 -14.21 -14.96
C ARG A 20 -19.41 -13.31 -14.09
N ALA A 21 -19.77 -13.15 -12.82
CA ALA A 21 -18.96 -12.46 -11.82
C ALA A 21 -18.78 -13.30 -10.56
N GLY A 22 -17.60 -13.18 -9.92
CA GLY A 22 -17.40 -13.60 -8.54
C GLY A 22 -17.85 -12.48 -7.60
N TYR A 23 -18.46 -12.84 -6.48
CA TYR A 23 -18.84 -11.88 -5.42
C TYR A 23 -18.35 -12.37 -4.06
N HIS A 24 -17.69 -11.48 -3.33
CA HIS A 24 -17.21 -11.73 -1.98
C HIS A 24 -17.92 -10.77 -1.01
N ALA A 25 -18.94 -11.28 -0.32
CA ALA A 25 -19.80 -10.49 0.55
C ALA A 25 -19.10 -10.01 1.84
N GLU A 26 -18.03 -10.69 2.26
CA GLU A 26 -17.29 -10.40 3.50
C GLU A 26 -16.11 -9.45 3.30
N ALA A 27 -15.95 -8.86 2.11
CA ALA A 27 -14.95 -7.82 1.88
C ALA A 27 -15.45 -6.48 2.42
N TRP A 28 -14.58 -5.78 3.17
CA TRP A 28 -14.91 -4.51 3.82
C TRP A 28 -13.97 -3.40 3.34
N ASP A 29 -14.50 -2.19 3.30
CA ASP A 29 -13.67 -1.01 3.10
C ASP A 29 -12.95 -0.62 4.40
N LEU A 30 -11.70 -0.15 4.27
CA LEU A 30 -10.90 0.29 5.40
C LEU A 30 -10.84 1.81 5.42
N ASP A 31 -11.19 2.42 6.54
CA ASP A 31 -10.91 3.83 6.80
C ASP A 31 -9.41 3.98 7.13
N THR A 32 -8.62 4.11 6.07
CA THR A 32 -7.15 4.14 6.16
C THR A 32 -6.63 5.38 6.86
N ASP A 33 -7.29 6.54 6.70
CA ASP A 33 -6.91 7.77 7.39
C ASP A 33 -7.12 7.64 8.90
N ARG A 34 -8.28 7.19 9.32
CA ARG A 34 -8.57 6.93 10.73
C ARG A 34 -7.59 5.93 11.34
N MET A 35 -7.26 4.86 10.62
CA MET A 35 -6.31 3.84 11.08
C MET A 35 -4.92 4.43 11.33
N ILE A 36 -4.40 5.27 10.43
CA ILE A 36 -3.12 5.96 10.61
C ILE A 36 -3.19 6.91 11.80
N GLN A 37 -4.26 7.70 11.94
CA GLN A 37 -4.43 8.63 13.04
C GLN A 37 -4.53 7.93 14.39
N ASP A 38 -5.20 6.80 14.45
CA ASP A 38 -5.34 6.01 15.67
C ASP A 38 -4.00 5.38 16.09
N PHE A 39 -3.21 4.84 15.16
CA PHE A 39 -1.85 4.39 15.46
C PHE A 39 -0.95 5.53 15.94
N ALA A 40 -0.97 6.67 15.25
CA ALA A 40 -0.18 7.83 15.66
C ALA A 40 -0.59 8.37 17.06
N ARG A 41 -1.88 8.35 17.38
CA ARG A 41 -2.41 8.71 18.70
C ARG A 41 -1.90 7.73 19.77
N THR A 42 -1.97 6.44 19.51
CA THR A 42 -1.51 5.39 20.42
C THR A 42 -0.01 5.54 20.73
N VAL A 43 0.82 5.79 19.71
CA VAL A 43 2.25 6.07 19.90
C VAL A 43 2.46 7.26 20.83
N ARG A 44 1.76 8.37 20.60
CA ARG A 44 1.90 9.57 21.46
C ARG A 44 1.43 9.34 22.89
N GLN A 45 0.33 8.61 23.08
CA GLN A 45 -0.20 8.26 24.41
C GLN A 45 0.76 7.36 25.19
N ALA A 46 1.51 6.50 24.50
CA ALA A 46 2.56 5.67 25.08
C ALA A 46 3.89 6.43 25.32
N GLY A 47 3.94 7.74 25.13
CA GLY A 47 5.14 8.56 25.31
C GLY A 47 6.09 8.55 24.11
N GLY A 48 5.74 7.88 23.01
CA GLY A 48 6.47 7.91 21.75
C GLY A 48 6.27 9.22 20.99
N LYS A 49 7.04 9.41 19.93
CA LYS A 49 6.97 10.60 19.07
C LYS A 49 6.63 10.21 17.64
N VAL A 50 5.76 10.98 17.01
CA VAL A 50 5.51 10.97 15.57
C VAL A 50 5.93 12.34 15.07
N LEU A 51 7.04 12.41 14.35
CA LEU A 51 7.65 13.63 13.84
C LEU A 51 7.34 13.75 12.35
N THR A 52 6.67 14.80 11.98
CA THR A 52 6.34 15.14 10.58
C THR A 52 7.24 16.25 10.08
N GLY A 53 7.44 16.33 8.75
CA GLY A 53 8.34 17.32 8.17
C GLY A 53 9.83 17.02 8.39
N GLU A 54 10.16 15.81 8.83
CA GLU A 54 11.53 15.36 9.03
C GLU A 54 12.00 14.47 7.88
N THR A 55 13.06 14.88 7.21
CA THR A 55 13.70 14.09 6.15
C THR A 55 15.02 13.55 6.66
N VAL A 56 15.19 12.22 6.59
CA VAL A 56 16.45 11.57 6.94
C VAL A 56 17.51 11.91 5.89
N SER A 57 18.64 12.46 6.34
CA SER A 57 19.75 12.86 5.48
C SER A 57 21.00 12.00 5.66
N GLN A 58 21.16 11.36 6.82
CA GLN A 58 22.28 10.49 7.12
C GLN A 58 21.93 9.45 8.18
N ILE A 59 22.47 8.25 8.01
CA ILE A 59 22.41 7.19 9.02
C ILE A 59 23.82 6.66 9.23
N THR A 60 24.27 6.63 10.50
CA THR A 60 25.58 6.10 10.89
C THR A 60 25.45 5.26 12.15
N ARG A 61 26.56 4.62 12.55
CA ARG A 61 26.65 3.91 13.84
C ARG A 61 27.78 4.49 14.68
N ALA A 62 27.51 4.66 15.97
CA ALA A 62 28.50 5.04 16.95
C ALA A 62 28.20 4.40 18.30
N ASN A 63 29.21 3.78 18.91
CA ASN A 63 29.10 3.12 20.22
C ASN A 63 27.94 2.10 20.30
N GLY A 64 27.76 1.30 19.24
CA GLY A 64 26.71 0.28 19.16
C GLY A 64 25.29 0.79 18.88
N LYS A 65 25.12 2.11 18.72
CA LYS A 65 23.80 2.71 18.48
C LYS A 65 23.69 3.27 17.06
N TRP A 66 22.48 3.28 16.52
CA TRP A 66 22.13 4.02 15.32
C TRP A 66 22.06 5.51 15.61
N ILE A 67 22.63 6.29 14.71
CA ILE A 67 22.58 7.76 14.69
C ILE A 67 21.87 8.15 13.40
N VAL A 68 20.66 8.68 13.54
CA VAL A 68 19.84 9.12 12.42
C VAL A 68 19.78 10.63 12.42
N THR A 69 20.33 11.26 11.41
CA THR A 69 20.31 12.72 11.23
C THR A 69 19.21 13.08 10.24
N THR A 70 18.40 14.04 10.62
CA THR A 70 17.35 14.63 9.79
C THR A 70 17.69 16.08 9.45
N ASN A 71 16.80 16.72 8.69
CA ASN A 71 16.91 18.16 8.40
C ASN A 71 16.74 19.05 9.64
N THR A 72 16.25 18.53 10.77
CA THR A 72 15.99 19.33 11.98
C THR A 72 16.81 18.91 13.18
N GLN A 73 17.13 17.62 13.36
CA GLN A 73 17.78 17.10 14.56
C GLN A 73 18.48 15.75 14.32
N THR A 74 19.11 15.24 15.37
CA THR A 74 19.76 13.92 15.36
C THR A 74 19.13 13.04 16.43
N HIS A 75 18.78 11.81 16.03
CA HIS A 75 18.21 10.78 16.90
C HIS A 75 19.22 9.68 17.15
N ARG A 76 19.09 9.01 18.32
CA ARG A 76 19.89 7.84 18.68
C ARG A 76 18.97 6.71 19.10
N ALA A 77 19.26 5.50 18.61
CA ALA A 77 18.46 4.30 18.92
C ALA A 77 19.33 3.04 18.96
N ASP A 78 18.88 2.05 19.72
CA ASP A 78 19.49 0.72 19.74
C ASP A 78 19.05 -0.10 18.52
N ILE A 79 17.81 0.08 18.09
CA ILE A 79 17.21 -0.60 16.95
C ILE A 79 16.68 0.44 15.97
N LEU A 80 16.94 0.22 14.68
CA LEU A 80 16.40 1.00 13.58
C LEU A 80 15.42 0.16 12.78
N VAL A 81 14.15 0.55 12.75
CA VAL A 81 13.13 -0.08 11.91
C VAL A 81 12.97 0.72 10.62
N ASN A 82 13.26 0.09 9.51
CA ASN A 82 13.10 0.66 8.18
C ASN A 82 11.68 0.37 7.66
N ALA A 83 10.80 1.34 7.81
CA ALA A 83 9.42 1.32 7.29
C ALA A 83 9.21 2.42 6.22
N ALA A 84 10.26 2.71 5.44
CA ALA A 84 10.32 3.87 4.55
C ALA A 84 9.59 3.67 3.19
N GLY A 85 8.77 2.64 3.06
CA GLY A 85 7.94 2.40 1.87
C GLY A 85 8.76 2.36 0.59
N ALA A 86 8.52 3.28 -0.34
CA ALA A 86 9.23 3.37 -1.60
C ALA A 86 10.73 3.63 -1.44
N TRP A 87 11.16 4.27 -0.35
CA TRP A 87 12.55 4.59 -0.04
C TRP A 87 13.27 3.52 0.79
N ALA A 88 12.69 2.33 0.98
CA ALA A 88 13.26 1.30 1.85
C ALA A 88 14.70 0.93 1.47
N ASP A 89 14.98 0.68 0.21
CA ASP A 89 16.34 0.39 -0.27
C ASP A 89 17.28 1.60 -0.19
N THR A 90 16.76 2.82 -0.32
CA THR A 90 17.53 4.06 -0.14
C THR A 90 17.97 4.22 1.31
N ILE A 91 17.08 3.99 2.26
CA ILE A 91 17.38 4.00 3.70
C ILE A 91 18.37 2.90 4.07
N ALA A 92 18.21 1.71 3.50
CA ALA A 92 19.15 0.61 3.72
C ALA A 92 20.58 0.98 3.27
N ARG A 93 20.74 1.48 2.04
CA ARG A 93 22.06 1.93 1.53
C ARG A 93 22.64 3.04 2.41
N MET A 94 21.82 4.00 2.86
CA MET A 94 22.25 5.06 3.75
C MET A 94 22.73 4.54 5.11
N ALA A 95 22.15 3.44 5.58
CA ALA A 95 22.54 2.74 6.81
C ALA A 95 23.72 1.78 6.63
N GLY A 96 24.26 1.62 5.42
CA GLY A 96 25.32 0.64 5.10
C GLY A 96 24.81 -0.80 5.03
N ILE A 97 23.51 -0.99 4.85
CA ILE A 97 22.85 -2.28 4.70
C ILE A 97 22.65 -2.59 3.21
N ALA A 98 22.85 -3.85 2.83
CA ALA A 98 22.62 -4.29 1.46
C ALA A 98 21.14 -4.09 1.07
N PRO A 99 20.84 -3.48 -0.09
CA PRO A 99 19.47 -3.35 -0.56
C PRO A 99 18.91 -4.71 -0.96
N LEU A 100 17.60 -4.88 -0.87
CA LEU A 100 16.89 -6.12 -1.19
C LEU A 100 16.27 -6.13 -2.60
N GLY A 101 16.43 -5.07 -3.38
CA GLY A 101 15.80 -4.93 -4.70
C GLY A 101 14.33 -4.53 -4.61
N ILE A 102 13.94 -3.84 -3.54
CA ILE A 102 12.57 -3.35 -3.37
C ILE A 102 12.31 -2.25 -4.40
N THR A 103 11.33 -2.50 -5.28
CA THR A 103 10.98 -1.62 -6.39
C THR A 103 9.60 -0.99 -6.15
N PRO A 104 9.50 0.34 -6.14
CA PRO A 104 8.21 1.03 -6.14
C PRO A 104 7.53 0.92 -7.50
N HIS A 105 6.21 0.74 -7.48
CA HIS A 105 5.37 0.71 -8.66
C HIS A 105 4.26 1.75 -8.51
N ARG A 106 4.04 2.55 -9.54
CA ARG A 106 2.97 3.55 -9.55
C ARG A 106 1.60 2.89 -9.58
N ARG A 107 0.66 3.46 -8.83
CA ARG A 107 -0.76 3.12 -8.88
C ARG A 107 -1.56 4.40 -8.92
N SER A 108 -2.23 4.64 -10.05
CA SER A 108 -3.02 5.84 -10.32
C SER A 108 -4.49 5.66 -9.97
N MET A 109 -5.15 6.78 -9.68
CA MET A 109 -6.55 6.84 -9.32
C MET A 109 -7.19 8.10 -9.89
N ALA A 110 -8.38 7.96 -10.47
CA ALA A 110 -9.27 9.05 -10.81
C ALA A 110 -10.50 9.06 -9.91
N ARG A 111 -10.95 10.24 -9.49
CA ARG A 111 -12.26 10.43 -8.86
C ARG A 111 -13.23 11.02 -9.87
N LEU A 112 -14.35 10.32 -10.06
CA LEU A 112 -15.42 10.65 -10.98
C LEU A 112 -16.67 11.07 -10.20
N PRO A 113 -17.53 11.93 -10.75
CA PRO A 113 -18.89 12.10 -10.21
C PRO A 113 -19.62 10.77 -10.15
N ALA A 114 -20.61 10.64 -9.30
CA ALA A 114 -21.48 9.46 -9.26
C ALA A 114 -22.08 9.25 -10.66
N PRO A 115 -21.85 8.09 -11.31
CA PRO A 115 -22.26 7.86 -12.68
C PRO A 115 -23.78 7.84 -12.79
N GLY A 116 -24.33 8.55 -13.79
CA GLY A 116 -25.77 8.60 -14.06
C GLY A 116 -26.62 9.16 -12.91
N GLY A 117 -26.02 9.80 -11.90
CA GLY A 117 -26.72 10.29 -10.71
C GLY A 117 -27.14 9.19 -9.73
N HIS A 118 -26.62 7.98 -9.86
CA HIS A 118 -26.87 6.89 -8.92
C HIS A 118 -26.32 7.19 -7.52
N ASP A 119 -27.00 6.70 -6.48
CA ASP A 119 -26.37 6.54 -5.18
C ASP A 119 -25.43 5.34 -5.22
N VAL A 120 -24.14 5.60 -5.16
CA VAL A 120 -23.09 4.58 -5.23
C VAL A 120 -22.71 4.01 -3.86
N SER A 121 -23.26 4.53 -2.77
CA SER A 121 -22.82 4.21 -1.41
C SER A 121 -22.97 2.73 -1.03
N GLY A 122 -23.91 2.03 -1.65
CA GLY A 122 -24.14 0.59 -1.44
C GLY A 122 -23.42 -0.33 -2.43
N TRP A 123 -22.66 0.21 -3.38
CA TRP A 123 -21.99 -0.64 -4.36
C TRP A 123 -20.73 -1.29 -3.78
N PRO A 124 -20.45 -2.53 -4.14
CA PRO A 124 -19.16 -3.13 -3.83
C PRO A 124 -18.02 -2.46 -4.63
N MET A 125 -16.77 -2.68 -4.24
CA MET A 125 -15.65 -2.55 -5.16
C MET A 125 -15.83 -3.57 -6.29
N PHE A 126 -15.58 -3.16 -7.53
CA PHE A 126 -15.67 -4.03 -8.69
C PHE A 126 -14.52 -3.79 -9.66
N PHE A 127 -14.12 -4.83 -10.39
CA PHE A 127 -12.97 -4.79 -11.28
C PHE A 127 -13.14 -5.75 -12.46
N GLY A 128 -12.47 -5.46 -13.54
CA GLY A 128 -12.42 -6.30 -14.73
C GLY A 128 -11.57 -7.55 -14.50
N ALA A 129 -11.88 -8.62 -15.21
CA ALA A 129 -11.06 -9.82 -15.23
C ALA A 129 -9.62 -9.47 -15.64
N GLY A 130 -8.63 -10.02 -14.92
CA GLY A 130 -7.20 -9.71 -15.14
C GLY A 130 -6.74 -8.40 -14.49
N GLU A 131 -7.59 -7.75 -13.67
CA GLU A 131 -7.23 -6.54 -12.90
C GLU A 131 -6.69 -5.39 -13.76
N THR A 132 -7.26 -5.21 -14.96
CA THR A 132 -6.85 -4.15 -15.89
C THR A 132 -7.46 -2.79 -15.58
N TRP A 133 -8.41 -2.74 -14.66
CA TRP A 133 -9.04 -1.58 -14.04
C TRP A 133 -9.83 -2.04 -12.81
N TYR A 134 -10.08 -1.12 -11.90
CA TYR A 134 -11.05 -1.34 -10.81
C TYR A 134 -11.75 -0.03 -10.44
N ALA A 135 -12.93 -0.17 -9.83
CA ALA A 135 -13.70 0.96 -9.32
C ALA A 135 -14.25 0.67 -7.92
N LYS A 136 -14.37 1.70 -7.11
CA LYS A 136 -15.00 1.61 -5.79
C LYS A 136 -15.71 2.92 -5.43
N PRO A 137 -16.80 2.87 -4.65
CA PRO A 137 -17.41 4.05 -4.05
C PRO A 137 -16.46 4.78 -3.10
N ASP A 138 -16.59 6.10 -3.05
CA ASP A 138 -15.87 6.95 -2.11
C ASP A 138 -16.64 8.26 -1.87
N ALA A 139 -17.17 8.45 -0.68
CA ALA A 139 -17.87 9.67 -0.27
C ALA A 139 -18.93 10.17 -1.30
N GLY A 140 -19.76 9.27 -1.83
CA GLY A 140 -20.79 9.58 -2.82
C GLY A 140 -20.26 9.83 -4.25
N LYS A 141 -19.01 9.50 -4.49
CA LYS A 141 -18.31 9.54 -5.77
C LYS A 141 -17.86 8.14 -6.16
N LEU A 142 -17.29 7.99 -7.36
CA LEU A 142 -16.67 6.75 -7.79
C LEU A 142 -15.18 6.97 -8.03
N LEU A 143 -14.34 6.17 -7.40
CA LEU A 143 -12.92 6.07 -7.71
C LEU A 143 -12.73 5.02 -8.79
N VAL A 144 -11.96 5.35 -9.81
CA VAL A 144 -11.56 4.41 -10.88
C VAL A 144 -10.05 4.43 -11.03
N SER A 145 -9.46 3.25 -11.07
CA SER A 145 -8.02 3.07 -11.28
C SER A 145 -7.76 2.35 -12.60
N PRO A 146 -6.76 2.76 -13.38
CA PRO A 146 -6.25 2.00 -14.52
C PRO A 146 -5.56 0.69 -14.12
N ALA A 147 -5.41 0.44 -12.81
CA ALA A 147 -4.65 -0.66 -12.24
C ALA A 147 -3.18 -0.72 -12.73
N ASP A 148 -2.61 0.43 -13.08
CA ASP A 148 -1.22 0.56 -13.50
C ASP A 148 -0.25 0.04 -12.43
N GLU A 149 0.86 -0.53 -12.87
CA GLU A 149 1.90 -1.08 -12.01
C GLU A 149 3.28 -0.90 -12.66
N ASP A 150 3.54 0.31 -13.17
CA ASP A 150 4.82 0.64 -13.78
C ASP A 150 5.89 0.81 -12.70
N PRO A 151 7.06 0.17 -12.82
CA PRO A 151 8.17 0.41 -11.92
C PRO A 151 8.69 1.85 -12.08
N VAL A 152 8.97 2.50 -10.97
CA VAL A 152 9.46 3.89 -10.94
C VAL A 152 10.51 4.07 -9.85
N GLU A 153 11.32 5.12 -9.95
CA GLU A 153 12.17 5.54 -8.83
C GLU A 153 11.32 6.13 -7.69
N PRO A 154 11.79 6.06 -6.43
CA PRO A 154 11.10 6.68 -5.30
C PRO A 154 10.92 8.19 -5.50
N HIS A 155 9.69 8.66 -5.52
CA HIS A 155 9.35 10.09 -5.66
C HIS A 155 7.95 10.37 -5.09
N ASP A 156 7.55 11.62 -5.03
CA ASP A 156 6.16 12.01 -4.78
C ASP A 156 5.36 11.80 -6.07
N ALA A 157 4.59 10.70 -6.10
CA ALA A 157 4.00 10.18 -7.32
C ALA A 157 2.78 10.98 -7.79
N TYR A 158 2.66 11.13 -9.09
CA TYR A 158 1.50 11.69 -9.77
C TYR A 158 0.98 10.73 -10.86
N ALA A 159 -0.29 10.86 -11.20
CA ALA A 159 -0.88 10.05 -12.24
C ALA A 159 -0.33 10.45 -13.62
N ASP A 160 -0.07 9.45 -14.46
CA ASP A 160 0.22 9.67 -15.87
C ASP A 160 -1.10 9.80 -16.62
N ASP A 161 -1.29 10.90 -17.36
CA ASP A 161 -2.55 11.24 -18.02
C ASP A 161 -2.94 10.23 -19.10
N MET A 162 -1.96 9.68 -19.84
CA MET A 162 -2.24 8.68 -20.87
C MET A 162 -2.64 7.34 -20.26
N VAL A 163 -1.89 6.88 -19.26
CA VAL A 163 -2.21 5.64 -18.53
C VAL A 163 -3.58 5.73 -17.88
N LEU A 164 -3.90 6.90 -17.31
CA LEU A 164 -5.21 7.15 -16.72
C LEU A 164 -6.32 7.13 -17.76
N ALA A 165 -6.13 7.80 -18.90
CA ALA A 165 -7.09 7.84 -20.01
C ALA A 165 -7.36 6.45 -20.59
N GLU A 166 -6.31 5.64 -20.82
CA GLU A 166 -6.44 4.26 -21.28
C GLU A 166 -7.19 3.38 -20.27
N GLY A 167 -6.92 3.56 -18.98
CA GLY A 167 -7.63 2.85 -17.92
C GLY A 167 -9.10 3.21 -17.85
N LEU A 168 -9.42 4.50 -17.98
CA LEU A 168 -10.80 4.97 -18.06
C LEU A 168 -11.53 4.46 -19.31
N ALA A 169 -10.85 4.37 -20.46
CA ALA A 169 -11.42 3.77 -21.66
C ALA A 169 -11.76 2.29 -21.45
N ARG A 170 -10.87 1.50 -20.83
CA ARG A 170 -11.16 0.09 -20.46
C ARG A 170 -12.33 -0.04 -19.49
N TYR A 171 -12.45 0.89 -18.55
CA TYR A 171 -13.60 0.95 -17.65
C TYR A 171 -14.89 1.27 -18.44
N GLU A 172 -14.88 2.26 -19.34
CA GLU A 172 -16.04 2.65 -20.14
C GLU A 172 -16.57 1.52 -21.02
N GLU A 173 -15.71 0.63 -21.53
CA GLU A 173 -16.14 -0.56 -22.27
C GLU A 173 -17.04 -1.50 -21.46
N MET A 174 -16.91 -1.47 -20.12
CA MET A 174 -17.59 -2.38 -19.19
C MET A 174 -18.80 -1.76 -18.52
N VAL A 175 -19.09 -0.49 -18.78
CA VAL A 175 -20.23 0.24 -18.18
C VAL A 175 -21.11 0.86 -19.26
N THR A 176 -22.33 1.22 -18.87
CA THR A 176 -23.32 1.86 -19.78
C THR A 176 -23.36 3.38 -19.63
N THR A 177 -22.67 3.91 -18.63
CA THR A 177 -22.63 5.34 -18.31
C THR A 177 -21.25 5.89 -18.66
N PRO A 178 -21.12 6.89 -19.55
CA PRO A 178 -19.83 7.42 -19.94
C PRO A 178 -19.16 8.21 -18.84
N VAL A 179 -17.84 8.28 -18.88
CA VAL A 179 -17.04 9.17 -18.02
C VAL A 179 -17.18 10.60 -18.53
N THR A 180 -17.89 11.45 -17.81
CA THR A 180 -18.14 12.83 -18.24
C THR A 180 -17.00 13.78 -17.89
N ARG A 181 -16.31 13.52 -16.76
CA ARG A 181 -15.15 14.31 -16.30
C ARG A 181 -14.39 13.56 -15.22
N VAL A 182 -13.12 13.86 -15.09
CA VAL A 182 -12.31 13.54 -13.90
C VAL A 182 -12.34 14.76 -12.98
N GLU A 183 -12.80 14.58 -11.72
CA GLU A 183 -12.85 15.68 -10.72
C GLU A 183 -11.46 15.94 -10.13
N THR A 184 -10.72 14.87 -9.87
CA THR A 184 -9.34 14.90 -9.41
C THR A 184 -8.67 13.55 -9.70
N ASN A 185 -7.36 13.56 -9.77
CA ASN A 185 -6.56 12.36 -9.86
C ASN A 185 -5.36 12.43 -8.91
N TRP A 186 -4.78 11.30 -8.62
CA TRP A 186 -3.53 11.16 -7.87
C TRP A 186 -2.87 9.83 -8.17
N ALA A 187 -1.64 9.66 -7.73
CA ALA A 187 -1.00 8.35 -7.69
C ALA A 187 -0.32 8.11 -6.35
N GLY A 188 -0.09 6.86 -6.05
CA GLY A 188 0.73 6.41 -4.94
C GLY A 188 1.75 5.38 -5.40
N LEU A 189 2.68 5.03 -4.51
CA LEU A 189 3.69 4.02 -4.78
C LEU A 189 3.40 2.77 -3.94
N ARG A 190 3.33 1.62 -4.63
CA ARG A 190 3.29 0.29 -4.04
C ARG A 190 4.66 -0.34 -4.17
N SER A 191 5.28 -0.69 -3.07
CA SER A 191 6.65 -1.21 -3.07
C SER A 191 6.65 -2.72 -2.96
N PHE A 192 7.32 -3.38 -3.88
CA PHE A 192 7.41 -4.83 -3.96
C PHE A 192 8.85 -5.30 -3.84
N ALA A 193 9.07 -6.37 -3.09
CA ALA A 193 10.29 -7.17 -3.17
C ALA A 193 10.31 -7.99 -4.48
N PRO A 194 11.47 -8.56 -4.90
CA PRO A 194 11.57 -9.33 -6.14
C PRO A 194 10.58 -10.50 -6.24
N ASP A 195 10.27 -11.14 -5.11
CA ASP A 195 9.30 -12.24 -4.99
C ASP A 195 7.87 -11.77 -4.66
N ARG A 196 7.65 -10.45 -4.60
CA ARG A 196 6.38 -9.80 -4.30
C ARG A 196 5.79 -10.12 -2.91
N THR A 197 6.58 -10.68 -2.01
CA THR A 197 6.20 -10.98 -0.63
C THR A 197 6.71 -9.88 0.31
N LEU A 198 5.95 -9.55 1.36
CA LEU A 198 6.36 -8.57 2.38
C LEU A 198 7.72 -8.94 2.98
N VAL A 199 8.47 -7.92 3.37
CA VAL A 199 9.76 -8.11 4.05
C VAL A 199 9.64 -7.63 5.49
N LEU A 200 9.55 -8.57 6.41
CA LEU A 200 9.37 -8.33 7.83
C LEU A 200 10.42 -9.11 8.63
N GLY A 201 11.33 -8.42 9.30
CA GLY A 201 12.32 -9.12 10.11
C GLY A 201 13.62 -8.39 10.31
N ARG A 202 14.48 -8.98 11.14
CA ARG A 202 15.83 -8.49 11.38
C ARG A 202 16.71 -8.76 10.18
N ASP A 203 17.56 -7.80 9.86
CA ASP A 203 18.59 -7.99 8.83
C ASP A 203 19.55 -9.13 9.26
N PRO A 204 19.88 -10.08 8.37
CA PRO A 204 20.70 -11.24 8.73
C PRO A 204 22.16 -10.89 9.10
N VAL A 205 22.69 -9.77 8.59
CA VAL A 205 24.06 -9.31 8.87
C VAL A 205 24.07 -8.30 10.02
N GLN A 206 23.06 -7.46 10.10
CA GLN A 206 22.94 -6.39 11.10
C GLN A 206 21.61 -6.50 11.86
N PRO A 207 21.50 -7.36 12.89
CA PRO A 207 20.21 -7.70 13.53
C PRO A 207 19.49 -6.56 14.25
N ASP A 208 20.13 -5.44 14.51
CA ASP A 208 19.52 -4.23 15.07
C ASP A 208 19.00 -3.27 13.97
N PHE A 209 19.14 -3.65 12.69
CA PHE A 209 18.37 -3.11 11.58
C PHE A 209 17.20 -4.05 11.29
N VAL A 210 15.99 -3.52 11.26
CA VAL A 210 14.76 -4.30 11.08
C VAL A 210 14.01 -3.81 9.86
N TRP A 211 13.68 -4.71 8.97
CA TRP A 211 12.88 -4.44 7.80
C TRP A 211 11.39 -4.52 8.11
N CYS A 212 10.63 -3.51 7.72
CA CYS A 212 9.16 -3.48 7.67
C CYS A 212 8.76 -2.87 6.33
N ALA A 213 8.94 -3.61 5.24
CA ALA A 213 8.94 -3.05 3.90
C ALA A 213 8.26 -3.99 2.88
N ALA A 214 8.19 -3.54 1.63
CA ALA A 214 7.61 -4.28 0.51
C ALA A 214 6.14 -4.66 0.72
N GLN A 215 5.34 -3.75 1.29
CA GLN A 215 3.93 -3.98 1.61
C GLN A 215 3.03 -4.16 0.38
N GLY A 216 3.53 -3.83 -0.81
CA GLY A 216 2.79 -3.94 -2.06
C GLY A 216 1.46 -3.19 -2.04
N GLY A 217 0.40 -3.85 -2.50
CA GLY A 217 -0.98 -3.35 -2.40
C GLY A 217 -1.73 -3.73 -1.13
N TYR A 218 -1.08 -4.40 -0.17
CA TYR A 218 -1.73 -5.10 0.95
C TYR A 218 -1.42 -4.48 2.32
N GLY A 219 -0.68 -3.38 2.36
CA GLY A 219 -0.12 -2.82 3.59
C GLY A 219 -1.17 -2.52 4.67
N PHE A 220 -2.30 -1.93 4.32
CA PHE A 220 -3.34 -1.60 5.31
C PHE A 220 -4.00 -2.84 5.89
N GLN A 221 -4.39 -3.80 5.06
CA GLN A 221 -5.04 -5.02 5.54
C GLN A 221 -4.12 -5.92 6.35
N THR A 222 -2.81 -5.90 6.06
CA THR A 222 -1.82 -6.71 6.79
C THR A 222 -1.19 -5.99 7.97
N ALA A 223 -1.36 -4.68 8.10
CA ALA A 223 -0.70 -3.85 9.12
C ALA A 223 -0.83 -4.39 10.56
N PRO A 224 -1.99 -4.89 11.03
CA PRO A 224 -2.09 -5.40 12.39
C PRO A 224 -1.16 -6.61 12.64
N ALA A 225 -1.17 -7.60 11.74
CA ALA A 225 -0.33 -8.79 11.87
C ALA A 225 1.16 -8.48 11.62
N ALA A 226 1.45 -7.64 10.61
CA ALA A 226 2.81 -7.22 10.29
C ALA A 226 3.46 -6.45 11.43
N SER A 227 2.74 -5.50 12.04
CA SER A 227 3.25 -4.73 13.18
C SER A 227 3.44 -5.62 14.42
N GLN A 228 2.53 -6.56 14.68
CA GLN A 228 2.69 -7.51 15.77
C GLN A 228 3.95 -8.37 15.59
N LEU A 229 4.17 -8.90 14.39
CA LEU A 229 5.39 -9.67 14.09
C LEU A 229 6.65 -8.82 14.34
N ILE A 230 6.69 -7.57 13.88
CA ILE A 230 7.84 -6.69 14.12
C ILE A 230 8.05 -6.47 15.62
N VAL A 231 6.99 -6.24 16.39
CA VAL A 231 7.08 -6.09 17.84
C VAL A 231 7.64 -7.36 18.49
N ASP A 232 7.13 -8.53 18.13
CA ASP A 232 7.59 -9.81 18.67
C ASP A 232 9.10 -10.01 18.40
N LEU A 233 9.53 -9.77 17.16
CA LEU A 233 10.93 -9.88 16.77
C LEU A 233 11.84 -8.85 17.46
N VAL A 234 11.36 -7.62 17.66
CA VAL A 234 12.14 -6.54 18.30
C VAL A 234 12.28 -6.78 19.80
N THR A 235 11.22 -7.25 20.46
CA THR A 235 11.20 -7.49 21.90
C THR A 235 11.74 -8.87 22.29
N GLY A 236 11.93 -9.78 21.32
CA GLY A 236 12.32 -11.17 21.58
C GLY A 236 11.17 -12.05 22.05
N ALA A 237 9.93 -11.61 21.86
CA ALA A 237 8.76 -12.43 22.14
C ALA A 237 8.58 -13.54 21.10
N GLN A 238 7.86 -14.59 21.46
CA GLN A 238 7.51 -15.65 20.51
C GLN A 238 6.47 -15.12 19.51
N PRO A 239 6.75 -15.14 18.19
CA PRO A 239 5.77 -14.73 17.21
C PRO A 239 4.46 -15.53 17.27
N VAL A 240 3.34 -14.83 17.05
CA VAL A 240 2.02 -15.47 16.94
C VAL A 240 1.89 -16.25 15.63
N LEU A 241 2.57 -15.76 14.57
CA LEU A 241 2.63 -16.44 13.29
C LEU A 241 3.51 -17.71 13.38
N ASP A 242 3.15 -18.72 12.60
CA ASP A 242 3.94 -19.95 12.53
C ASP A 242 5.34 -19.72 11.94
N ALA A 243 6.27 -20.63 12.25
CA ALA A 243 7.66 -20.49 11.86
C ALA A 243 7.88 -20.48 10.33
N GLN A 244 7.03 -21.17 9.56
CA GLN A 244 7.12 -21.18 8.11
C GLN A 244 6.73 -19.82 7.53
N THR A 245 5.65 -19.23 8.02
CA THR A 245 5.23 -17.87 7.65
C THR A 245 6.28 -16.83 8.03
N VAL A 246 6.83 -16.89 9.24
CA VAL A 246 7.90 -15.99 9.68
C VAL A 246 9.13 -16.10 8.79
N ALA A 247 9.54 -17.32 8.44
CA ALA A 247 10.68 -17.56 7.54
C ALA A 247 10.42 -17.01 6.13
N ALA A 248 9.21 -17.19 5.61
CA ALA A 248 8.81 -16.68 4.29
C ALA A 248 8.77 -15.14 4.23
N LEU A 249 8.56 -14.46 5.35
CA LEU A 249 8.57 -13.00 5.44
C LEU A 249 9.95 -12.42 5.76
N SER A 250 10.89 -13.26 6.21
CA SER A 250 12.23 -12.82 6.64
C SER A 250 13.05 -12.25 5.48
N PRO A 251 13.84 -11.15 5.69
CA PRO A 251 14.81 -10.68 4.70
C PRO A 251 15.91 -11.70 4.40
N ALA A 252 16.17 -12.66 5.29
CA ALA A 252 17.16 -13.72 5.09
C ALA A 252 16.87 -14.62 3.88
N ARG A 253 15.65 -14.63 3.35
CA ARG A 253 15.30 -15.38 2.13
C ARG A 253 15.97 -14.84 0.86
N PHE A 254 16.57 -13.65 0.93
CA PHE A 254 17.34 -13.03 -0.16
C PHE A 254 18.87 -13.17 0.00
N SER A 255 19.33 -13.89 1.02
CA SER A 255 20.76 -14.07 1.34
C SER A 255 21.34 -15.29 0.64
#